data_6198fdd96387fb8348e9ad4925f0341a
#
_entry.id   6198fdd96387fb8348e9ad4925f0341a
#
_cell.length_a   1.000
_cell.length_b   1.000
_cell.length_c   1.000
_cell.angle_alpha   90.00
_cell.angle_beta   90.00
_cell.angle_gamma   90.00
#
_symmetry.space_group_name_H-M   'P 1'
#
loop_
_entity.id
_entity.type
_entity.pdbx_description
1 polymer ?
#
loop_
_entity_poly.entity_id
_entity_poly.type
_entity_poly.pdbx_seq_one_letter_code
_entity_poly.pdbx_strand_id
1 'polypeptide(L)'
;MENLKSGSDALFILLGAIMVLAMHAGFAFLELGTVRKKNQVNALVKILVDFAVSTIAYFFIGYSIAYGVNFFSGAELLAEKNGYELVKFFFLLTFAAAIPAIISGGIAERAKFNPQLVATFVLVGFVYPFFEGIAWNQHYGIQAWIKGFTGEEFHDFAGSVVVHAVGGWIALPAVILLGARRGRYTKEGQISAHPPSSIPFLALGAWILAVGWFGFNVMSAQTIDKISGLVAMNSLMAMVGGTLAAWVVGRNDPGFTYNGPLAGLVAVCAGSDLMHPLGALFVGLVAGALFVYMFTLVQNRWKIDDVLGVWPLHGLCGLWGGLAAGIFGTKALGGIGGVTFTGQLIGSALGVGIALVGGFAVYGALKAVLGIRMSQEEEFEGADLSVHRISSTPDREPNW
;
A
#
# COMPACT_ATOMS: atom_id res chain seq x y z
N MET A 1 -32.59 -19.54 4.31
CA MET A 1 -31.15 -19.71 4.64
C MET A 1 -30.25 -18.98 3.65
N GLU A 2 -30.51 -19.05 2.35
CA GLU A 2 -29.71 -18.38 1.31
C GLU A 2 -29.65 -16.84 1.45
N ASN A 3 -30.79 -16.19 1.70
CA ASN A 3 -30.85 -14.75 1.93
C ASN A 3 -30.10 -14.31 3.20
N LEU A 4 -30.07 -15.13 4.25
CA LEU A 4 -29.34 -14.85 5.47
C LEU A 4 -27.83 -14.96 5.22
N LYS A 5 -27.41 -16.01 4.49
CA LYS A 5 -26.00 -16.16 4.09
C LYS A 5 -25.53 -14.98 3.22
N SER A 6 -26.27 -14.66 2.18
CA SER A 6 -25.95 -13.53 1.28
C SER A 6 -25.89 -12.20 2.03
N GLY A 7 -26.84 -11.94 2.95
CA GLY A 7 -26.80 -10.73 3.78
C GLY A 7 -25.63 -10.70 4.75
N SER A 8 -25.26 -11.84 5.32
CA SER A 8 -24.10 -11.96 6.21
C SER A 8 -22.78 -11.75 5.46
N ASP A 9 -22.66 -12.30 4.25
CA ASP A 9 -21.47 -12.11 3.41
C ASP A 9 -21.32 -10.65 2.99
N ALA A 10 -22.43 -9.99 2.58
CA ALA A 10 -22.41 -8.57 2.25
C ALA A 10 -22.02 -7.70 3.46
N LEU A 11 -22.57 -7.98 4.65
CA LEU A 11 -22.19 -7.26 5.88
C LEU A 11 -20.71 -7.49 6.24
N PHE A 12 -20.23 -8.73 6.12
CA PHE A 12 -18.84 -9.08 6.44
C PHE A 12 -17.86 -8.30 5.59
N ILE A 13 -18.03 -8.28 4.26
CA ILE A 13 -17.13 -7.57 3.36
C ILE A 13 -17.33 -6.04 3.45
N LEU A 14 -18.54 -5.55 3.79
CA LEU A 14 -18.79 -4.13 4.03
C LEU A 14 -18.01 -3.62 5.24
N LEU A 15 -17.96 -4.37 6.33
CA LEU A 15 -17.14 -4.04 7.49
C LEU A 15 -15.66 -3.98 7.10
N GLY A 16 -15.19 -4.92 6.28
CA GLY A 16 -13.84 -4.87 5.72
C GLY A 16 -13.57 -3.60 4.91
N ALA A 17 -14.48 -3.26 4.00
CA ALA A 17 -14.38 -2.04 3.19
C ALA A 17 -14.30 -0.77 4.05
N ILE A 18 -15.13 -0.66 5.09
CA ILE A 18 -15.12 0.48 6.03
C ILE A 18 -13.80 0.53 6.80
N MET A 19 -13.30 -0.61 7.29
CA MET A 19 -12.03 -0.66 8.02
C MET A 19 -10.86 -0.26 7.14
N VAL A 20 -10.81 -0.73 5.87
CA VAL A 20 -9.76 -0.35 4.93
C VAL A 20 -9.92 1.08 4.43
N LEU A 21 -11.16 1.60 4.30
CA LEU A 21 -11.39 3.03 4.08
C LEU A 21 -10.78 3.87 5.23
N ALA A 22 -10.96 3.45 6.47
CA ALA A 22 -10.33 4.13 7.61
C ALA A 22 -8.79 4.13 7.53
N MET A 23 -8.16 3.12 6.88
CA MET A 23 -6.72 3.13 6.65
C MET A 23 -6.27 4.31 5.80
N HIS A 24 -7.10 4.84 4.89
CA HIS A 24 -6.75 6.05 4.13
C HIS A 24 -6.59 7.28 5.04
N ALA A 25 -7.41 7.40 6.09
CA ALA A 25 -7.16 8.40 7.14
C ALA A 25 -5.85 8.10 7.88
N GLY A 26 -5.55 6.83 8.13
CA GLY A 26 -4.27 6.39 8.70
C GLY A 26 -3.06 6.84 7.85
N PHE A 27 -3.10 6.62 6.52
CA PHE A 27 -2.07 7.13 5.61
C PHE A 27 -1.94 8.65 5.67
N ALA A 28 -3.07 9.37 5.68
CA ALA A 28 -3.07 10.82 5.74
C ALA A 28 -2.41 11.35 7.02
N PHE A 29 -2.73 10.78 8.19
CA PHE A 29 -2.12 11.19 9.45
C PHE A 29 -0.67 10.72 9.61
N LEU A 30 -0.31 9.54 9.10
CA LEU A 30 1.08 9.07 9.08
C LEU A 30 1.95 10.01 8.24
N GLU A 31 1.49 10.39 7.04
CA GLU A 31 2.17 11.33 6.15
C GLU A 31 2.24 12.71 6.79
N LEU A 32 1.12 13.24 7.31
CA LEU A 32 1.08 14.52 8.02
C LEU A 32 2.10 14.59 9.16
N GLY A 33 2.18 13.54 9.98
CA GLY A 33 3.11 13.49 11.10
C GLY A 33 4.58 13.44 10.65
N THR A 34 4.84 12.94 9.45
CA THR A 34 6.20 12.75 8.92
C THR A 34 6.71 13.97 8.15
N VAL A 35 5.90 14.56 7.25
CA VAL A 35 6.32 15.69 6.42
C VAL A 35 6.61 16.95 7.22
N ARG A 36 7.39 17.87 6.67
CA ARG A 36 7.60 19.18 7.29
C ARG A 36 6.28 19.95 7.42
N LYS A 37 6.15 20.75 8.49
CA LYS A 37 4.93 21.47 8.87
C LYS A 37 4.25 22.21 7.72
N LYS A 38 4.99 22.77 6.81
CA LYS A 38 4.52 23.52 5.62
C LYS A 38 3.92 22.63 4.50
N ASN A 39 3.77 21.32 4.73
CA ASN A 39 3.20 20.36 3.78
C ASN A 39 2.13 19.47 4.42
N GLN A 40 1.66 19.82 5.63
CA GLN A 40 0.71 19.01 6.41
C GLN A 40 -0.70 19.04 5.82
N VAL A 41 -1.17 20.22 5.38
CA VAL A 41 -2.47 20.36 4.70
C VAL A 41 -2.48 19.57 3.39
N ASN A 42 -1.39 19.69 2.63
CA ASN A 42 -1.26 18.96 1.36
C ASN A 42 -1.27 17.44 1.56
N ALA A 43 -0.65 16.92 2.62
CA ALA A 43 -0.70 15.50 2.95
C ALA A 43 -2.15 15.01 3.15
N LEU A 44 -2.94 15.74 3.94
CA LEU A 44 -4.33 15.40 4.22
C LEU A 44 -5.21 15.48 2.97
N VAL A 45 -5.16 16.61 2.25
CA VAL A 45 -6.01 16.84 1.08
C VAL A 45 -5.67 15.87 -0.05
N LYS A 46 -4.37 15.63 -0.29
CA LYS A 46 -3.90 14.75 -1.36
C LYS A 46 -4.43 13.32 -1.20
N ILE A 47 -4.33 12.72 -0.02
CA ILE A 47 -4.83 11.35 0.22
C ILE A 47 -6.34 11.26 -0.03
N LEU A 48 -7.11 12.25 0.42
CA LEU A 48 -8.57 12.27 0.20
C LEU A 48 -8.92 12.40 -1.29
N VAL A 49 -8.23 13.30 -2.02
CA VAL A 49 -8.48 13.51 -3.45
C VAL A 49 -7.97 12.33 -4.28
N ASP A 50 -6.82 11.74 -3.93
CA ASP A 50 -6.33 10.50 -4.55
C ASP A 50 -7.34 9.35 -4.38
N PHE A 51 -8.00 9.22 -3.22
CA PHE A 51 -9.07 8.24 -3.02
C PHE A 51 -10.27 8.51 -3.94
N ALA A 52 -10.70 9.78 -4.08
CA ALA A 52 -11.80 10.13 -4.96
C ALA A 52 -11.47 9.85 -6.44
N VAL A 53 -10.27 10.21 -6.90
CA VAL A 53 -9.81 9.92 -8.28
C VAL A 53 -9.68 8.41 -8.49
N SER A 54 -9.17 7.66 -7.51
CA SER A 54 -9.10 6.20 -7.55
C SER A 54 -10.48 5.57 -7.70
N THR A 55 -11.47 6.08 -6.96
CA THR A 55 -12.86 5.61 -7.05
C THR A 55 -13.39 5.74 -8.48
N ILE A 56 -13.22 6.90 -9.10
CA ILE A 56 -13.66 7.14 -10.47
C ILE A 56 -12.90 6.26 -11.47
N ALA A 57 -11.58 6.19 -11.37
CA ALA A 57 -10.75 5.38 -12.27
C ALA A 57 -11.10 3.89 -12.19
N TYR A 58 -11.25 3.38 -10.96
CA TYR A 58 -11.53 1.96 -10.72
C TYR A 58 -12.98 1.61 -11.11
N PHE A 59 -13.96 2.50 -10.85
CA PHE A 59 -15.36 2.30 -11.20
C PHE A 59 -15.56 2.21 -12.72
N PHE A 60 -14.99 3.12 -13.49
CA PHE A 60 -15.22 3.16 -14.92
C PHE A 60 -14.30 2.23 -15.72
N ILE A 61 -13.10 1.90 -15.20
CA ILE A 61 -12.08 1.20 -15.99
C ILE A 61 -11.50 0.00 -15.20
N GLY A 62 -10.93 0.24 -14.03
CA GLY A 62 -10.09 -0.73 -13.35
C GLY A 62 -10.82 -2.00 -12.97
N TYR A 63 -12.02 -1.90 -12.41
CA TYR A 63 -12.80 -3.07 -12.00
C TYR A 63 -13.21 -3.95 -13.19
N SER A 64 -13.50 -3.31 -14.33
CA SER A 64 -13.78 -4.03 -15.57
C SER A 64 -12.53 -4.77 -16.09
N ILE A 65 -11.33 -4.17 -15.99
CA ILE A 65 -10.08 -4.84 -16.35
C ILE A 65 -9.79 -6.02 -15.44
N ALA A 66 -9.96 -5.86 -14.12
CA ALA A 66 -9.62 -6.89 -13.15
C ALA A 66 -10.66 -8.03 -13.10
N TYR A 67 -11.96 -7.72 -13.22
CA TYR A 67 -13.04 -8.68 -12.97
C TYR A 67 -14.04 -8.84 -14.11
N GLY A 68 -13.93 -8.06 -15.20
CA GLY A 68 -14.87 -8.10 -16.32
C GLY A 68 -16.24 -7.53 -15.99
N VAL A 69 -16.42 -6.84 -14.86
CA VAL A 69 -17.69 -6.30 -14.38
C VAL A 69 -17.74 -4.80 -14.59
N ASN A 70 -18.89 -4.29 -15.03
CA ASN A 70 -19.19 -2.87 -15.07
C ASN A 70 -20.53 -2.58 -14.40
N PHE A 71 -20.75 -1.33 -14.01
CA PHE A 71 -21.93 -0.91 -13.25
C PHE A 71 -22.90 -0.07 -14.09
N PHE A 72 -22.97 -0.30 -15.41
CA PHE A 72 -23.93 0.39 -16.30
C PHE A 72 -25.29 -0.29 -16.35
N SER A 73 -25.48 -1.40 -15.61
CA SER A 73 -26.75 -2.10 -15.46
C SER A 73 -27.76 -1.31 -14.62
N GLY A 74 -29.05 -1.63 -14.78
CA GLY A 74 -30.11 -1.02 -13.96
C GLY A 74 -29.98 -1.38 -12.47
N ALA A 75 -30.48 -0.50 -11.61
CA ALA A 75 -30.36 -0.64 -10.15
C ALA A 75 -30.93 -1.97 -9.59
N GLU A 76 -31.96 -2.51 -10.24
CA GLU A 76 -32.56 -3.80 -9.87
C GLU A 76 -31.53 -4.94 -9.98
N LEU A 77 -30.79 -5.01 -11.09
CA LEU A 77 -29.72 -6.01 -11.29
C LEU A 77 -28.54 -5.78 -10.34
N LEU A 78 -28.19 -4.54 -10.07
CA LEU A 78 -27.13 -4.21 -9.14
C LEU A 78 -27.47 -4.55 -7.68
N ALA A 79 -28.77 -4.62 -7.33
CA ALA A 79 -29.24 -4.98 -5.99
C ALA A 79 -29.30 -6.50 -5.74
N GLU A 80 -29.05 -7.33 -6.76
CA GLU A 80 -29.08 -8.79 -6.60
C GLU A 80 -28.12 -9.27 -5.50
N LYS A 81 -28.48 -10.36 -4.81
CA LYS A 81 -27.71 -10.94 -3.71
C LYS A 81 -27.33 -9.91 -2.62
N ASN A 82 -28.29 -9.04 -2.28
CA ASN A 82 -28.10 -7.92 -1.34
C ASN A 82 -27.00 -6.92 -1.79
N GLY A 83 -26.80 -6.75 -3.10
CA GLY A 83 -25.80 -5.87 -3.64
C GLY A 83 -24.36 -6.33 -3.35
N TYR A 84 -24.13 -7.62 -3.18
CA TYR A 84 -22.82 -8.17 -2.81
C TYR A 84 -21.72 -7.70 -3.77
N GLU A 85 -21.95 -7.65 -5.08
CA GLU A 85 -20.96 -7.20 -6.05
C GLU A 85 -20.58 -5.73 -5.88
N LEU A 86 -21.55 -4.88 -5.49
CA LEU A 86 -21.29 -3.46 -5.18
C LEU A 86 -20.43 -3.30 -3.94
N VAL A 87 -20.66 -4.12 -2.92
CA VAL A 87 -19.87 -4.11 -1.69
C VAL A 87 -18.47 -4.68 -1.94
N LYS A 88 -18.36 -5.72 -2.77
CA LYS A 88 -17.07 -6.27 -3.22
C LYS A 88 -16.27 -5.24 -3.99
N PHE A 89 -16.91 -4.51 -4.90
CA PHE A 89 -16.28 -3.37 -5.57
C PHE A 89 -15.74 -2.36 -4.55
N PHE A 90 -16.55 -1.96 -3.56
CA PHE A 90 -16.10 -1.01 -2.54
C PHE A 90 -14.89 -1.54 -1.76
N PHE A 91 -14.90 -2.81 -1.37
CA PHE A 91 -13.79 -3.45 -0.67
C PHE A 91 -12.51 -3.42 -1.53
N LEU A 92 -12.57 -3.89 -2.77
CA LEU A 92 -11.41 -3.95 -3.68
C LEU A 92 -10.96 -2.56 -4.17
N LEU A 93 -11.88 -1.61 -4.29
CA LEU A 93 -11.53 -0.20 -4.51
C LEU A 93 -10.59 0.33 -3.42
N THR A 94 -10.85 0.00 -2.15
CA THR A 94 -9.98 0.48 -1.06
C THR A 94 -8.56 -0.07 -1.14
N PHE A 95 -8.37 -1.24 -1.74
CA PHE A 95 -7.06 -1.83 -2.06
C PHE A 95 -6.39 -1.10 -3.23
N ALA A 96 -7.14 -0.88 -4.31
CA ALA A 96 -6.66 -0.15 -5.48
C ALA A 96 -6.22 1.28 -5.10
N ALA A 97 -7.01 1.98 -4.27
CA ALA A 97 -6.72 3.32 -3.78
C ALA A 97 -5.54 3.38 -2.80
N ALA A 98 -5.13 2.25 -2.20
CA ALA A 98 -3.91 2.19 -1.40
C ALA A 98 -2.64 2.41 -2.25
N ILE A 99 -2.67 2.12 -3.55
CA ILE A 99 -1.53 2.32 -4.46
C ILE A 99 -1.07 3.80 -4.47
N PRO A 100 -1.91 4.78 -4.84
CA PRO A 100 -1.50 6.19 -4.80
C PRO A 100 -1.22 6.69 -3.37
N ALA A 101 -1.92 6.17 -2.34
CA ALA A 101 -1.64 6.52 -0.95
C ALA A 101 -0.22 6.10 -0.52
N ILE A 102 0.24 4.92 -0.91
CA ILE A 102 1.62 4.44 -0.72
C ILE A 102 2.60 5.36 -1.46
N ILE A 103 2.37 5.59 -2.76
CA ILE A 103 3.25 6.43 -3.59
C ILE A 103 3.38 7.83 -3.01
N SER A 104 2.27 8.41 -2.52
CA SER A 104 2.20 9.72 -1.90
C SER A 104 3.30 9.94 -0.86
N GLY A 105 3.51 8.97 0.04
CA GLY A 105 4.53 9.04 1.08
C GLY A 105 5.95 9.14 0.53
N GLY A 106 6.25 8.47 -0.58
CA GLY A 106 7.59 8.50 -1.19
C GLY A 106 7.93 9.83 -1.86
N ILE A 107 6.95 10.46 -2.52
CA ILE A 107 7.11 11.68 -3.31
C ILE A 107 6.75 12.97 -2.55
N ALA A 108 6.34 12.85 -1.30
CA ALA A 108 5.88 13.95 -0.46
C ALA A 108 6.83 15.17 -0.52
N GLU A 109 6.25 16.35 -0.26
CA GLU A 109 6.93 17.64 -0.16
C GLU A 109 7.47 18.25 -1.46
N ARG A 110 7.49 17.54 -2.58
CA ARG A 110 8.04 18.05 -3.85
C ARG A 110 7.28 17.65 -5.11
N ALA A 111 6.34 16.74 -5.02
CA ALA A 111 5.49 16.38 -6.16
C ALA A 111 4.42 17.43 -6.42
N LYS A 112 4.18 17.77 -7.70
CA LYS A 112 3.07 18.60 -8.10
C LYS A 112 1.75 17.88 -7.87
N PHE A 113 0.75 18.58 -7.35
CA PHE A 113 -0.55 18.03 -6.98
C PHE A 113 -1.30 17.44 -8.19
N ASN A 114 -1.57 18.26 -9.24
CA ASN A 114 -2.36 17.82 -10.39
C ASN A 114 -1.73 16.67 -11.20
N PRO A 115 -0.42 16.69 -11.55
CA PRO A 115 0.21 15.54 -12.20
C PRO A 115 0.13 14.25 -11.39
N GLN A 116 0.16 14.33 -10.06
CA GLN A 116 -0.03 13.17 -9.21
C GLN A 116 -1.44 12.58 -9.36
N LEU A 117 -2.48 13.42 -9.43
CA LEU A 117 -3.86 12.94 -9.65
C LEU A 117 -4.02 12.24 -11.01
N VAL A 118 -3.34 12.73 -12.05
CA VAL A 118 -3.30 12.05 -13.35
C VAL A 118 -2.59 10.71 -13.25
N ALA A 119 -1.47 10.64 -12.52
CA ALA A 119 -0.79 9.37 -12.24
C ALA A 119 -1.74 8.40 -11.51
N THR A 120 -2.43 8.84 -10.47
CA THR A 120 -3.43 8.07 -9.73
C THR A 120 -4.47 7.48 -10.66
N PHE A 121 -5.07 8.30 -11.55
CA PHE A 121 -6.09 7.84 -12.50
C PHE A 121 -5.55 6.73 -13.41
N VAL A 122 -4.36 6.90 -13.98
CA VAL A 122 -3.77 5.90 -14.89
C VAL A 122 -3.34 4.63 -14.15
N LEU A 123 -2.71 4.76 -12.99
CA LEU A 123 -2.22 3.63 -12.21
C LEU A 123 -3.36 2.75 -11.69
N VAL A 124 -4.41 3.37 -11.16
CA VAL A 124 -5.58 2.68 -10.60
C VAL A 124 -6.56 2.24 -11.69
N GLY A 125 -6.61 2.94 -12.81
CA GLY A 125 -7.44 2.56 -13.96
C GLY A 125 -6.87 1.40 -14.78
N PHE A 126 -5.53 1.27 -14.87
CA PHE A 126 -4.91 0.34 -15.82
C PHE A 126 -3.81 -0.53 -15.22
N VAL A 127 -2.81 0.04 -14.56
CA VAL A 127 -1.59 -0.71 -14.16
C VAL A 127 -1.87 -1.70 -13.04
N TYR A 128 -2.48 -1.22 -11.95
CA TYR A 128 -2.83 -2.05 -10.80
C TYR A 128 -3.87 -3.12 -11.15
N PRO A 129 -5.01 -2.79 -11.81
CA PRO A 129 -6.03 -3.80 -12.13
C PRO A 129 -5.55 -4.88 -13.10
N PHE A 130 -4.56 -4.59 -13.93
CA PHE A 130 -3.96 -5.59 -14.80
C PHE A 130 -3.30 -6.72 -14.01
N PHE A 131 -2.52 -6.41 -12.98
CA PHE A 131 -1.91 -7.44 -12.13
C PHE A 131 -2.90 -8.04 -11.14
N GLU A 132 -3.83 -7.24 -10.60
CA GLU A 132 -4.92 -7.72 -9.76
C GLU A 132 -5.74 -8.81 -10.45
N GLY A 133 -6.13 -8.58 -11.73
CA GLY A 133 -6.86 -9.56 -12.53
C GLY A 133 -6.07 -10.84 -12.82
N ILE A 134 -4.75 -10.75 -12.97
CA ILE A 134 -3.88 -11.93 -13.09
C ILE A 134 -3.87 -12.73 -11.79
N ALA A 135 -3.63 -12.06 -10.66
CA ALA A 135 -3.40 -12.71 -9.38
C ALA A 135 -4.71 -13.27 -8.75
N TRP A 136 -5.79 -12.49 -8.79
CA TRP A 136 -7.05 -12.80 -8.07
C TRP A 136 -8.21 -13.22 -8.96
N ASN A 137 -8.12 -13.04 -10.29
CA ASN A 137 -9.18 -13.41 -11.23
C ASN A 137 -8.70 -14.29 -12.40
N GLN A 138 -7.50 -14.84 -12.31
CA GLN A 138 -6.93 -15.81 -13.26
C GLN A 138 -6.91 -15.33 -14.72
N HIS A 139 -6.90 -14.00 -14.95
CA HIS A 139 -6.89 -13.45 -16.31
C HIS A 139 -5.64 -13.87 -17.08
N TYR A 140 -5.79 -13.94 -18.38
CA TYR A 140 -4.73 -14.23 -19.36
C TYR A 140 -4.07 -15.62 -19.22
N GLY A 141 -4.64 -16.54 -18.41
CA GLY A 141 -4.11 -17.90 -18.24
C GLY A 141 -2.75 -17.97 -17.51
N ILE A 142 -2.27 -16.86 -16.95
CA ILE A 142 -0.94 -16.78 -16.31
C ILE A 142 -0.89 -17.65 -15.04
N GLN A 143 -1.94 -17.67 -14.23
CA GLN A 143 -2.00 -18.55 -13.06
C GLN A 143 -1.96 -20.05 -13.45
N ALA A 144 -2.69 -20.42 -14.50
CA ALA A 144 -2.65 -21.79 -15.03
C ALA A 144 -1.25 -22.15 -15.56
N TRP A 145 -0.57 -21.21 -16.22
CA TRP A 145 0.81 -21.39 -16.67
C TRP A 145 1.78 -21.57 -15.49
N ILE A 146 1.69 -20.72 -14.44
CA ILE A 146 2.50 -20.87 -13.24
C ILE A 146 2.27 -22.22 -12.60
N LYS A 147 1.02 -22.65 -12.44
CA LYS A 147 0.65 -23.96 -11.87
C LYS A 147 1.21 -25.12 -12.71
N GLY A 148 1.11 -25.05 -14.03
CA GLY A 148 1.66 -26.07 -14.92
C GLY A 148 3.17 -26.21 -14.81
N PHE A 149 3.90 -25.13 -14.50
CA PHE A 149 5.34 -25.13 -14.36
C PHE A 149 5.83 -25.45 -12.95
N THR A 150 5.10 -25.04 -11.91
CA THR A 150 5.56 -25.11 -10.51
C THR A 150 4.78 -26.09 -9.63
N GLY A 151 3.65 -26.59 -10.13
CA GLY A 151 2.72 -27.48 -9.42
C GLY A 151 1.58 -26.73 -8.70
N GLU A 152 1.77 -25.45 -8.33
CA GLU A 152 0.77 -24.63 -7.65
C GLU A 152 0.69 -23.24 -8.25
N GLU A 153 -0.45 -22.57 -8.08
CA GLU A 153 -0.65 -21.18 -8.48
C GLU A 153 0.13 -20.21 -7.59
N PHE A 154 0.35 -19.00 -8.09
CA PHE A 154 0.81 -17.90 -7.25
C PHE A 154 -0.30 -17.53 -6.26
N HIS A 155 0.03 -17.53 -4.97
CA HIS A 155 -0.88 -17.24 -3.88
C HIS A 155 -0.52 -15.92 -3.21
N ASP A 156 -1.49 -15.00 -3.18
CA ASP A 156 -1.38 -13.75 -2.43
C ASP A 156 -2.75 -13.44 -1.81
N PHE A 157 -2.97 -13.91 -0.58
CA PHE A 157 -4.29 -13.92 0.06
C PHE A 157 -4.89 -12.52 0.20
N ALA A 158 -4.10 -11.56 0.68
CA ALA A 158 -4.57 -10.21 0.96
C ALA A 158 -3.70 -9.11 0.33
N GLY A 159 -2.70 -9.43 -0.50
CA GLY A 159 -2.00 -8.42 -1.30
C GLY A 159 -0.65 -7.96 -0.79
N SER A 160 0.18 -8.82 -0.18
CA SER A 160 1.60 -8.48 0.03
C SER A 160 2.24 -7.99 -1.26
N VAL A 161 2.00 -8.71 -2.36
CA VAL A 161 2.56 -8.37 -3.68
C VAL A 161 1.58 -7.52 -4.46
N VAL A 162 0.31 -7.95 -4.61
CA VAL A 162 -0.71 -7.30 -5.44
C VAL A 162 -0.91 -5.84 -5.05
N VAL A 163 -0.88 -5.52 -3.77
CA VAL A 163 -1.07 -4.15 -3.28
C VAL A 163 0.26 -3.52 -2.86
N HIS A 164 0.92 -4.11 -1.87
CA HIS A 164 2.04 -3.43 -1.22
C HIS A 164 3.31 -3.45 -2.06
N ALA A 165 3.72 -4.59 -2.60
CA ALA A 165 4.88 -4.62 -3.50
C ALA A 165 4.61 -3.77 -4.74
N VAL A 166 3.45 -3.93 -5.40
CA VAL A 166 3.11 -3.12 -6.58
C VAL A 166 3.16 -1.63 -6.25
N GLY A 167 2.50 -1.17 -5.19
CA GLY A 167 2.53 0.25 -4.78
C GLY A 167 3.95 0.75 -4.50
N GLY A 168 4.73 0.01 -3.72
CA GLY A 168 6.11 0.37 -3.37
C GLY A 168 7.06 0.36 -4.58
N TRP A 169 6.93 -0.62 -5.49
CA TRP A 169 7.76 -0.71 -6.70
C TRP A 169 7.34 0.28 -7.79
N ILE A 170 6.11 0.80 -7.80
CA ILE A 170 5.71 1.98 -8.60
C ILE A 170 6.28 3.27 -7.97
N ALA A 171 6.29 3.37 -6.64
CA ALA A 171 6.81 4.53 -5.94
C ALA A 171 8.31 4.76 -6.19
N LEU A 172 9.10 3.71 -6.34
CA LEU A 172 10.54 3.83 -6.59
C LEU A 172 10.87 4.63 -7.88
N PRO A 173 10.32 4.31 -9.07
CA PRO A 173 10.43 5.16 -10.25
C PRO A 173 10.00 6.60 -10.03
N ALA A 174 8.87 6.82 -9.34
CA ALA A 174 8.38 8.16 -9.05
C ALA A 174 9.38 8.97 -8.22
N VAL A 175 9.92 8.37 -7.17
CA VAL A 175 10.95 9.00 -6.30
C VAL A 175 12.23 9.31 -7.08
N ILE A 176 12.71 8.38 -7.91
CA ILE A 176 13.92 8.56 -8.74
C ILE A 176 13.72 9.67 -9.76
N LEU A 177 12.58 9.68 -10.47
CA LEU A 177 12.30 10.66 -11.52
C LEU A 177 12.07 12.07 -10.97
N LEU A 178 11.53 12.21 -9.75
CA LEU A 178 11.38 13.48 -9.03
C LEU A 178 12.71 13.98 -8.48
N GLY A 179 13.60 13.10 -8.06
CA GLY A 179 14.82 13.42 -7.36
C GLY A 179 14.61 13.79 -5.88
N ALA A 180 15.69 14.09 -5.19
CA ALA A 180 15.67 14.42 -3.78
C ALA A 180 15.07 15.81 -3.49
N ARG A 181 14.46 15.98 -2.30
CA ARG A 181 14.02 17.28 -1.78
C ARG A 181 15.20 18.25 -1.73
N ARG A 182 14.95 19.52 -1.99
CA ARG A 182 15.98 20.55 -1.92
C ARG A 182 16.54 20.65 -0.50
N GLY A 183 17.87 20.67 -0.43
CA GLY A 183 18.60 20.71 0.84
C GLY A 183 18.63 19.38 1.60
N ARG A 184 18.11 18.29 1.04
CA ARG A 184 18.21 16.97 1.66
C ARG A 184 19.64 16.43 1.72
N TYR A 185 20.40 16.67 0.66
CA TYR A 185 21.80 16.29 0.57
C TYR A 185 22.66 17.52 0.30
N THR A 186 23.79 17.68 1.01
CA THR A 186 24.78 18.72 0.72
C THR A 186 25.56 18.37 -0.53
N LYS A 187 26.37 19.32 -1.01
CA LYS A 187 27.27 19.09 -2.17
C LYS A 187 28.30 17.99 -1.89
N GLU A 188 28.68 17.82 -0.63
CA GLU A 188 29.60 16.80 -0.13
C GLU A 188 28.91 15.46 0.14
N GLY A 189 27.60 15.37 -0.14
CA GLY A 189 26.78 14.16 0.04
C GLY A 189 26.38 13.89 1.50
N GLN A 190 26.53 14.85 2.40
CA GLN A 190 26.02 14.73 3.77
C GLN A 190 24.49 14.87 3.78
N ILE A 191 23.86 14.24 4.78
CA ILE A 191 22.41 14.23 4.92
C ILE A 191 21.98 15.35 5.85
N SER A 192 21.11 16.24 5.39
CA SER A 192 20.42 17.19 6.25
C SER A 192 19.25 16.47 6.95
N ALA A 193 19.19 16.59 8.27
CA ALA A 193 18.11 15.99 9.05
C ALA A 193 16.76 16.66 8.72
N HIS A 194 15.76 15.82 8.46
CA HIS A 194 14.36 16.22 8.29
C HIS A 194 13.52 15.32 9.21
N PRO A 195 13.51 15.60 10.53
CA PRO A 195 12.75 14.79 11.48
C PRO A 195 11.24 14.92 11.22
N PRO A 196 10.44 13.92 11.64
CA PRO A 196 9.00 14.03 11.63
C PRO A 196 8.49 15.30 12.32
N SER A 197 7.51 15.97 11.72
CA SER A 197 6.99 17.23 12.27
C SER A 197 6.07 17.03 13.47
N SER A 198 5.43 15.86 13.59
CA SER A 198 4.50 15.56 14.69
C SER A 198 4.45 14.07 14.98
N ILE A 199 5.14 13.64 16.03
CA ILE A 199 5.10 12.24 16.49
C ILE A 199 3.69 11.80 16.92
N PRO A 200 2.85 12.62 17.61
CA PRO A 200 1.48 12.22 17.93
C PRO A 200 0.62 11.89 16.71
N PHE A 201 0.70 12.66 15.62
CA PHE A 201 -0.06 12.37 14.42
C PHE A 201 0.52 11.18 13.63
N LEU A 202 1.84 11.02 13.59
CA LEU A 202 2.50 9.83 13.06
C LEU A 202 2.02 8.57 13.78
N ALA A 203 1.99 8.60 15.11
CA ALA A 203 1.51 7.52 15.95
C ALA A 203 0.01 7.21 15.70
N LEU A 204 -0.83 8.25 15.64
CA LEU A 204 -2.25 8.11 15.34
C LEU A 204 -2.47 7.42 13.97
N GLY A 205 -1.76 7.89 12.94
CA GLY A 205 -1.82 7.28 11.61
C GLY A 205 -1.42 5.80 11.62
N ALA A 206 -0.31 5.46 12.29
CA ALA A 206 0.14 4.08 12.41
C ALA A 206 -0.87 3.17 13.14
N TRP A 207 -1.51 3.65 14.21
CA TRP A 207 -2.55 2.89 14.91
C TRP A 207 -3.81 2.70 14.07
N ILE A 208 -4.29 3.74 13.38
CA ILE A 208 -5.45 3.60 12.47
C ILE A 208 -5.14 2.57 11.37
N LEU A 209 -3.94 2.63 10.78
CA LEU A 209 -3.50 1.64 9.79
C LEU A 209 -3.48 0.23 10.38
N ALA A 210 -2.87 0.04 11.55
CA ALA A 210 -2.77 -1.27 12.20
C ALA A 210 -4.16 -1.87 12.49
N VAL A 211 -5.10 -1.08 13.01
CA VAL A 211 -6.47 -1.54 13.27
C VAL A 211 -7.20 -1.88 11.96
N GLY A 212 -7.12 -1.00 10.96
CA GLY A 212 -7.75 -1.22 9.65
C GLY A 212 -7.22 -2.46 8.92
N TRP A 213 -5.98 -2.85 9.20
CA TRP A 213 -5.35 -4.03 8.58
C TRP A 213 -6.03 -5.35 8.93
N PHE A 214 -6.70 -5.44 10.06
CA PHE A 214 -7.53 -6.62 10.38
C PHE A 214 -8.73 -6.72 9.44
N GLY A 215 -9.31 -5.58 9.03
CA GLY A 215 -10.29 -5.54 7.93
C GLY A 215 -9.68 -5.95 6.59
N PHE A 216 -8.48 -5.46 6.31
CA PHE A 216 -7.73 -5.78 5.10
C PHE A 216 -7.44 -7.29 4.98
N ASN A 217 -6.84 -7.91 6.02
CA ASN A 217 -6.44 -9.31 5.98
C ASN A 217 -7.63 -10.27 6.22
N VAL A 218 -8.38 -10.11 7.31
CA VAL A 218 -9.42 -11.10 7.71
C VAL A 218 -10.58 -11.10 6.70
N MET A 219 -11.00 -9.91 6.25
CA MET A 219 -12.12 -9.79 5.30
C MET A 219 -11.72 -10.13 3.85
N SER A 220 -10.45 -10.35 3.56
CA SER A 220 -10.02 -10.94 2.27
C SER A 220 -10.54 -12.34 2.03
N ALA A 221 -11.07 -13.01 3.06
CA ALA A 221 -11.89 -14.23 2.90
C ALA A 221 -13.16 -14.01 2.07
N GLN A 222 -13.64 -12.77 1.95
CA GLN A 222 -14.80 -12.30 1.18
C GLN A 222 -16.16 -12.83 1.62
N THR A 223 -16.22 -14.00 2.23
CA THR A 223 -17.46 -14.62 2.74
C THR A 223 -17.27 -15.07 4.19
N ILE A 224 -18.36 -15.01 4.97
CA ILE A 224 -18.31 -15.29 6.41
C ILE A 224 -17.97 -16.75 6.74
N ASP A 225 -18.33 -17.68 5.87
CA ASP A 225 -18.00 -19.10 6.01
C ASP A 225 -16.51 -19.42 5.76
N LYS A 226 -15.78 -18.50 5.19
CA LYS A 226 -14.34 -18.60 4.98
C LYS A 226 -13.51 -17.81 5.99
N ILE A 227 -14.18 -17.13 6.95
CA ILE A 227 -13.47 -16.40 8.01
C ILE A 227 -12.56 -17.36 8.78
N SER A 228 -11.34 -16.93 8.99
CA SER A 228 -10.33 -17.74 9.66
C SER A 228 -9.69 -16.99 10.83
N GLY A 229 -9.79 -17.56 12.03
CA GLY A 229 -9.04 -17.09 13.19
C GLY A 229 -7.53 -17.16 12.98
N LEU A 230 -7.05 -18.04 12.08
CA LEU A 230 -5.65 -18.13 11.71
C LEU A 230 -5.15 -16.85 11.07
N VAL A 231 -5.93 -16.25 10.14
CA VAL A 231 -5.57 -14.97 9.50
C VAL A 231 -5.43 -13.86 10.53
N ALA A 232 -6.36 -13.77 11.49
CA ALA A 232 -6.31 -12.76 12.54
C ALA A 232 -5.07 -12.96 13.45
N MET A 233 -4.81 -14.21 13.86
CA MET A 233 -3.66 -14.54 14.70
C MET A 233 -2.34 -14.28 13.96
N ASN A 234 -2.21 -14.68 12.71
CA ASN A 234 -1.01 -14.46 11.91
C ASN A 234 -0.74 -12.98 11.67
N SER A 235 -1.80 -12.19 11.43
CA SER A 235 -1.70 -10.73 11.32
C SER A 235 -1.18 -10.11 12.63
N LEU A 236 -1.73 -10.53 13.78
CA LEU A 236 -1.29 -10.07 15.10
C LEU A 236 0.18 -10.45 15.36
N MET A 237 0.56 -11.69 15.10
CA MET A 237 1.92 -12.18 15.36
C MET A 237 2.95 -11.47 14.48
N ALA A 238 2.65 -11.26 13.20
CA ALA A 238 3.53 -10.53 12.30
C ALA A 238 3.63 -9.03 12.66
N MET A 239 2.52 -8.41 13.05
CA MET A 239 2.48 -7.04 13.58
C MET A 239 3.41 -6.87 14.79
N VAL A 240 3.33 -7.79 15.74
CA VAL A 240 4.18 -7.78 16.95
C VAL A 240 5.65 -8.02 16.58
N GLY A 241 5.92 -9.00 15.72
CA GLY A 241 7.28 -9.28 15.23
C GLY A 241 7.91 -8.06 14.56
N GLY A 242 7.18 -7.42 13.64
CA GLY A 242 7.63 -6.21 12.96
C GLY A 242 7.91 -5.05 13.92
N THR A 243 7.04 -4.85 14.90
CA THR A 243 7.20 -3.82 15.95
C THR A 243 8.50 -4.05 16.75
N LEU A 244 8.67 -5.25 17.28
CA LEU A 244 9.84 -5.58 18.12
C LEU A 244 11.15 -5.46 17.34
N ALA A 245 11.20 -5.96 16.10
CA ALA A 245 12.39 -5.87 15.27
C ALA A 245 12.71 -4.41 14.90
N ALA A 246 11.72 -3.64 14.48
CA ALA A 246 11.94 -2.22 14.14
C ALA A 246 12.35 -1.38 15.36
N TRP A 247 11.80 -1.66 16.54
CA TRP A 247 12.19 -1.02 17.78
C TRP A 247 13.66 -1.28 18.14
N VAL A 248 14.08 -2.54 18.07
CA VAL A 248 15.46 -2.95 18.43
C VAL A 248 16.46 -2.45 17.38
N VAL A 249 16.23 -2.75 16.10
CA VAL A 249 17.13 -2.38 14.99
C VAL A 249 17.17 -0.87 14.79
N GLY A 250 16.01 -0.20 14.97
CA GLY A 250 15.86 1.25 14.88
C GLY A 250 16.33 2.02 16.10
N ARG A 251 16.85 1.33 17.15
CA ARG A 251 17.43 1.96 18.36
C ARG A 251 16.48 2.93 19.06
N ASN A 252 15.24 2.49 19.27
CA ASN A 252 14.17 3.27 19.89
C ASN A 252 13.72 4.51 19.10
N ASP A 253 14.09 4.66 17.82
CA ASP A 253 13.55 5.74 16.98
C ASP A 253 12.03 5.58 16.82
N PRO A 254 11.22 6.60 17.16
CA PRO A 254 9.77 6.49 17.11
C PRO A 254 9.25 6.33 15.68
N GLY A 255 9.89 6.93 14.67
CA GLY A 255 9.52 6.77 13.26
C GLY A 255 9.62 5.32 12.82
N PHE A 256 10.71 4.64 13.14
CA PHE A 256 10.88 3.21 12.86
C PHE A 256 9.93 2.36 13.70
N THR A 257 9.79 2.66 14.99
CA THR A 257 8.95 1.86 15.90
C THR A 257 7.48 1.87 15.46
N TYR A 258 6.92 3.01 15.05
CA TYR A 258 5.54 3.10 14.58
C TYR A 258 5.32 2.55 13.18
N ASN A 259 6.34 2.47 12.33
CA ASN A 259 6.25 1.79 11.03
C ASN A 259 6.53 0.28 11.11
N GLY A 260 7.11 -0.21 12.22
CA GLY A 260 7.40 -1.62 12.43
C GLY A 260 6.19 -2.55 12.33
N PRO A 261 5.07 -2.26 13.02
CA PRO A 261 3.83 -3.05 12.88
C PRO A 261 3.35 -3.12 11.44
N LEU A 262 3.47 -2.01 10.68
CA LEU A 262 3.05 -1.95 9.28
C LEU A 262 3.93 -2.84 8.40
N ALA A 263 5.25 -2.88 8.63
CA ALA A 263 6.18 -3.78 7.92
C ALA A 263 5.79 -5.25 8.10
N GLY A 264 5.47 -5.65 9.34
CA GLY A 264 5.02 -7.01 9.66
C GLY A 264 3.69 -7.34 8.98
N LEU A 265 2.72 -6.43 9.04
CA LEU A 265 1.40 -6.59 8.42
C LEU A 265 1.47 -6.66 6.90
N VAL A 266 2.30 -5.83 6.26
CA VAL A 266 2.58 -5.90 4.81
C VAL A 266 3.10 -7.30 4.43
N ALA A 267 4.09 -7.80 5.17
CA ALA A 267 4.74 -9.05 4.83
C ALA A 267 3.86 -10.28 5.04
N VAL A 268 2.91 -10.25 5.97
CA VAL A 268 2.07 -11.41 6.24
C VAL A 268 0.86 -11.54 5.34
N CYS A 269 0.45 -10.45 4.64
CA CYS A 269 -0.76 -10.44 3.80
C CYS A 269 -0.84 -11.62 2.82
N ALA A 270 0.28 -12.02 2.18
CA ALA A 270 0.26 -13.07 1.16
C ALA A 270 -0.06 -14.46 1.71
N GLY A 271 0.36 -14.77 2.93
CA GLY A 271 0.25 -16.11 3.49
C GLY A 271 -0.37 -16.16 4.88
N SER A 272 -1.11 -15.13 5.26
CA SER A 272 -1.76 -15.07 6.58
C SER A 272 -2.77 -16.21 6.81
N ASP A 273 -3.33 -16.76 5.74
CA ASP A 273 -4.25 -17.90 5.74
C ASP A 273 -3.54 -19.26 5.74
N LEU A 274 -2.22 -19.29 5.48
CA LEU A 274 -1.45 -20.53 5.29
C LEU A 274 -0.44 -20.82 6.38
N MET A 275 0.19 -19.78 6.96
CA MET A 275 1.33 -19.95 7.85
C MET A 275 0.95 -20.43 9.25
N HIS A 276 1.87 -21.12 9.92
CA HIS A 276 1.80 -21.29 11.37
C HIS A 276 2.08 -19.94 12.07
N PRO A 277 1.41 -19.60 13.21
CA PRO A 277 1.62 -18.31 13.90
C PRO A 277 3.07 -17.99 14.29
N LEU A 278 3.90 -19.00 14.59
CA LEU A 278 5.34 -18.81 14.81
C LEU A 278 6.07 -18.39 13.52
N GLY A 279 5.65 -18.93 12.37
CA GLY A 279 6.13 -18.50 11.06
C GLY A 279 5.77 -17.05 10.79
N ALA A 280 4.53 -16.65 11.06
CA ALA A 280 4.06 -15.28 10.90
C ALA A 280 4.84 -14.30 11.81
N LEU A 281 5.13 -14.68 13.06
CA LEU A 281 6.00 -13.90 13.95
C LEU A 281 7.38 -13.68 13.32
N PHE A 282 7.99 -14.74 12.80
CA PHE A 282 9.31 -14.67 12.17
C PHE A 282 9.28 -13.82 10.89
N VAL A 283 8.26 -13.95 10.07
CA VAL A 283 8.04 -13.12 8.87
C VAL A 283 7.98 -11.64 9.25
N GLY A 284 7.26 -11.30 10.32
CA GLY A 284 7.20 -9.95 10.86
C GLY A 284 8.54 -9.44 11.40
N LEU A 285 9.29 -10.27 12.15
CA LEU A 285 10.62 -9.91 12.65
C LEU A 285 11.58 -9.55 11.49
N VAL A 286 11.60 -10.36 10.45
CA VAL A 286 12.43 -10.10 9.26
C VAL A 286 11.97 -8.82 8.57
N ALA A 287 10.67 -8.60 8.40
CA ALA A 287 10.12 -7.41 7.75
C ALA A 287 10.48 -6.11 8.50
N GLY A 288 10.33 -6.08 9.82
CA GLY A 288 10.68 -4.92 10.63
C GLY A 288 12.17 -4.58 10.55
N ALA A 289 13.05 -5.58 10.61
CA ALA A 289 14.49 -5.40 10.45
C ALA A 289 14.86 -4.94 9.02
N LEU A 290 14.27 -5.58 8.01
CA LEU A 290 14.47 -5.26 6.59
C LEU A 290 14.08 -3.80 6.30
N PHE A 291 12.93 -3.36 6.79
CA PHE A 291 12.46 -1.99 6.63
C PHE A 291 13.48 -0.98 7.18
N VAL A 292 13.90 -1.12 8.42
CA VAL A 292 14.84 -0.18 9.07
C VAL A 292 16.18 -0.14 8.36
N TYR A 293 16.74 -1.32 8.04
CA TYR A 293 18.01 -1.43 7.36
C TYR A 293 17.97 -0.81 5.96
N MET A 294 16.95 -1.16 5.17
CA MET A 294 16.82 -0.69 3.80
C MET A 294 16.43 0.78 3.71
N PHE A 295 15.59 1.29 4.61
CA PHE A 295 15.33 2.73 4.73
C PHE A 295 16.63 3.52 4.92
N THR A 296 17.44 3.07 5.85
CA THR A 296 18.73 3.70 6.16
C THR A 296 19.70 3.62 4.97
N LEU A 297 19.79 2.45 4.34
CA LEU A 297 20.67 2.21 3.18
C LEU A 297 20.30 3.10 1.99
N VAL A 298 19.00 3.14 1.64
CA VAL A 298 18.46 3.88 0.50
C VAL A 298 18.73 5.38 0.65
N GLN A 299 18.41 5.93 1.79
CA GLN A 299 18.60 7.37 2.02
C GLN A 299 20.06 7.75 2.24
N ASN A 300 20.80 6.94 3.01
CA ASN A 300 22.14 7.33 3.42
C ASN A 300 23.20 6.99 2.36
N ARG A 301 23.11 5.84 1.72
CA ARG A 301 24.13 5.37 0.78
C ARG A 301 23.73 5.60 -0.68
N TRP A 302 22.50 5.26 -1.05
CA TRP A 302 22.05 5.42 -2.44
C TRP A 302 21.57 6.82 -2.77
N LYS A 303 21.34 7.67 -1.74
CA LYS A 303 20.87 9.06 -1.89
C LYS A 303 19.54 9.16 -2.64
N ILE A 304 18.69 8.16 -2.47
CA ILE A 304 17.31 8.16 -2.95
C ILE A 304 16.44 8.69 -1.82
N ASP A 305 15.81 9.85 -2.02
CA ASP A 305 15.00 10.54 -1.00
C ASP A 305 13.54 10.02 -1.02
N ASP A 306 13.34 8.82 -0.56
CA ASP A 306 12.03 8.23 -0.27
C ASP A 306 11.58 8.70 1.11
N VAL A 307 10.65 9.68 1.16
CA VAL A 307 10.39 10.47 2.38
C VAL A 307 9.92 9.61 3.55
N LEU A 308 8.94 8.75 3.33
CA LEU A 308 8.41 7.84 4.34
C LEU A 308 9.03 6.44 4.28
N GLY A 309 9.92 6.19 3.32
CA GLY A 309 10.51 4.87 3.13
C GLY A 309 9.49 3.87 2.57
N VAL A 310 8.64 4.30 1.65
CA VAL A 310 7.55 3.48 1.13
C VAL A 310 8.05 2.31 0.29
N TRP A 311 9.16 2.46 -0.43
CA TRP A 311 9.77 1.35 -1.13
C TRP A 311 10.33 0.28 -0.19
N PRO A 312 11.12 0.57 0.85
CA PRO A 312 11.50 -0.42 1.85
C PRO A 312 10.30 -1.03 2.58
N LEU A 313 9.33 -0.20 2.99
CA LEU A 313 8.20 -0.63 3.80
C LEU A 313 7.21 -1.49 3.02
N HIS A 314 6.77 -1.01 1.86
CA HIS A 314 5.77 -1.69 1.05
C HIS A 314 6.40 -2.53 -0.07
N GLY A 315 7.35 -1.98 -0.81
CA GLY A 315 7.98 -2.66 -1.94
C GLY A 315 8.78 -3.90 -1.54
N LEU A 316 9.71 -3.74 -0.60
CA LEU A 316 10.58 -4.85 -0.17
C LEU A 316 9.90 -5.78 0.83
N CYS A 317 9.18 -5.24 1.84
CA CYS A 317 8.45 -6.10 2.77
C CYS A 317 7.29 -6.83 2.10
N GLY A 318 6.64 -6.23 1.07
CA GLY A 318 5.64 -6.90 0.26
C GLY A 318 6.22 -8.04 -0.60
N LEU A 319 7.37 -7.81 -1.24
CA LEU A 319 8.10 -8.85 -1.96
C LEU A 319 8.55 -9.98 -1.00
N TRP A 320 9.08 -9.63 0.16
CA TRP A 320 9.40 -10.60 1.20
C TRP A 320 8.17 -11.42 1.59
N GLY A 321 7.00 -10.79 1.75
CA GLY A 321 5.75 -11.47 2.08
C GLY A 321 5.34 -12.51 1.02
N GLY A 322 5.42 -12.14 -0.26
CA GLY A 322 5.18 -13.08 -1.35
C GLY A 322 6.08 -14.31 -1.30
N LEU A 323 7.39 -14.10 -1.08
CA LEU A 323 8.36 -15.20 -0.95
C LEU A 323 8.15 -16.00 0.34
N ALA A 324 7.86 -15.33 1.46
CA ALA A 324 7.62 -15.94 2.75
C ALA A 324 6.39 -16.87 2.75
N ALA A 325 5.35 -16.56 1.96
CA ALA A 325 4.21 -17.44 1.76
C ALA A 325 4.66 -18.79 1.16
N GLY A 326 5.58 -18.79 0.19
CA GLY A 326 6.14 -20.00 -0.41
C GLY A 326 7.08 -20.79 0.52
N ILE A 327 7.59 -20.19 1.58
CA ILE A 327 8.44 -20.82 2.59
C ILE A 327 7.59 -21.35 3.74
N PHE A 328 6.91 -20.43 4.46
CA PHE A 328 6.21 -20.72 5.71
C PHE A 328 4.78 -21.25 5.51
N GLY A 329 4.21 -21.11 4.31
CA GLY A 329 2.93 -21.72 3.94
C GLY A 329 3.02 -23.22 3.68
N THR A 330 4.24 -23.79 3.55
CA THR A 330 4.47 -25.21 3.28
C THR A 330 4.19 -26.09 4.50
N LYS A 331 3.71 -27.33 4.27
CA LYS A 331 3.46 -28.30 5.35
C LYS A 331 4.74 -28.64 6.13
N ALA A 332 5.90 -28.58 5.49
CA ALA A 332 7.19 -28.85 6.14
C ALA A 332 7.50 -27.88 7.29
N LEU A 333 6.99 -26.66 7.23
CA LEU A 333 7.14 -25.65 8.28
C LEU A 333 5.86 -25.42 9.10
N GLY A 334 4.93 -26.37 9.07
CA GLY A 334 3.69 -26.33 9.83
C GLY A 334 2.58 -25.50 9.17
N GLY A 335 2.75 -25.11 7.92
CA GLY A 335 1.73 -24.43 7.11
C GLY A 335 0.69 -25.39 6.54
N ILE A 336 -0.37 -24.84 5.93
CA ILE A 336 -1.46 -25.60 5.34
C ILE A 336 -1.07 -26.28 4.02
N GLY A 337 -0.11 -25.71 3.27
CA GLY A 337 0.30 -26.15 1.93
C GLY A 337 -0.49 -25.44 0.83
N GLY A 338 -0.43 -25.97 -0.40
CA GLY A 338 -1.04 -25.37 -1.59
C GLY A 338 -0.20 -24.23 -2.21
N VAL A 339 1.08 -24.16 -1.87
CA VAL A 339 2.04 -23.17 -2.38
C VAL A 339 3.39 -23.80 -2.67
N THR A 340 4.11 -23.26 -3.63
CA THR A 340 5.52 -23.57 -3.88
C THR A 340 6.36 -22.30 -3.87
N PHE A 341 7.60 -22.41 -3.41
CA PHE A 341 8.52 -21.27 -3.43
C PHE A 341 8.72 -20.71 -4.84
N THR A 342 8.83 -21.60 -5.84
CA THR A 342 9.03 -21.21 -7.24
C THR A 342 7.81 -20.48 -7.81
N GLY A 343 6.58 -20.94 -7.50
CA GLY A 343 5.34 -20.24 -7.90
C GLY A 343 5.27 -18.85 -7.30
N GLN A 344 5.61 -18.72 -6.01
CA GLN A 344 5.65 -17.44 -5.32
C GLN A 344 6.73 -16.50 -5.88
N LEU A 345 7.90 -17.02 -6.21
CA LEU A 345 8.98 -16.24 -6.83
C LEU A 345 8.55 -15.69 -8.21
N ILE A 346 7.97 -16.53 -9.06
CA ILE A 346 7.53 -16.14 -10.41
C ILE A 346 6.41 -15.08 -10.31
N GLY A 347 5.36 -15.31 -9.52
CA GLY A 347 4.25 -14.38 -9.37
C GLY A 347 4.69 -13.05 -8.76
N SER A 348 5.56 -13.09 -7.73
CA SER A 348 6.12 -11.89 -7.12
C SER A 348 7.01 -11.10 -8.08
N ALA A 349 7.86 -11.78 -8.85
CA ALA A 349 8.72 -11.14 -9.86
C ALA A 349 7.88 -10.50 -10.98
N LEU A 350 6.78 -11.14 -11.38
CA LEU A 350 5.85 -10.60 -12.38
C LEU A 350 5.20 -9.31 -11.85
N GLY A 351 4.69 -9.30 -10.62
CA GLY A 351 4.10 -8.10 -10.01
C GLY A 351 5.09 -6.95 -9.90
N VAL A 352 6.31 -7.22 -9.46
CA VAL A 352 7.40 -6.23 -9.41
C VAL A 352 7.75 -5.71 -10.81
N GLY A 353 7.82 -6.58 -11.81
CA GLY A 353 8.11 -6.20 -13.20
C GLY A 353 7.05 -5.26 -13.77
N ILE A 354 5.76 -5.61 -13.60
CA ILE A 354 4.63 -4.77 -14.03
C ILE A 354 4.66 -3.42 -13.31
N ALA A 355 4.92 -3.40 -12.00
CA ALA A 355 5.01 -2.19 -11.20
C ALA A 355 6.13 -1.25 -11.66
N LEU A 356 7.33 -1.78 -11.90
CA LEU A 356 8.46 -0.99 -12.39
C LEU A 356 8.20 -0.41 -13.78
N VAL A 357 7.74 -1.25 -14.72
CA VAL A 357 7.44 -0.81 -16.09
C VAL A 357 6.33 0.24 -16.07
N GLY A 358 5.22 -0.02 -15.36
CA GLY A 358 4.11 0.92 -15.21
C GLY A 358 4.54 2.22 -14.55
N GLY A 359 5.32 2.15 -13.48
CA GLY A 359 5.83 3.31 -12.76
C GLY A 359 6.73 4.20 -13.63
N PHE A 360 7.72 3.62 -14.32
CA PHE A 360 8.57 4.39 -15.24
C PHE A 360 7.79 4.94 -16.44
N ALA A 361 6.86 4.19 -17.01
CA ALA A 361 6.04 4.63 -18.14
C ALA A 361 5.16 5.83 -17.73
N VAL A 362 4.39 5.70 -16.64
CA VAL A 362 3.46 6.73 -16.19
C VAL A 362 4.19 7.99 -15.72
N TYR A 363 5.12 7.86 -14.75
CA TYR A 363 5.83 9.03 -14.24
C TYR A 363 6.83 9.61 -15.24
N GLY A 364 7.41 8.80 -16.13
CA GLY A 364 8.25 9.26 -17.23
C GLY A 364 7.49 10.13 -18.23
N ALA A 365 6.31 9.66 -18.68
CA ALA A 365 5.43 10.40 -19.57
C ALA A 365 4.94 11.71 -18.93
N LEU A 366 4.48 11.65 -17.68
CA LEU A 366 4.03 12.84 -16.95
C LEU A 366 5.17 13.86 -16.72
N LYS A 367 6.38 13.38 -16.44
CA LYS A 367 7.55 14.24 -16.34
C LYS A 367 7.84 14.98 -17.63
N ALA A 368 7.72 14.28 -18.77
CA ALA A 368 8.00 14.87 -20.09
C ALA A 368 6.92 15.88 -20.53
N VAL A 369 5.62 15.60 -20.22
CA VAL A 369 4.48 16.39 -20.74
C VAL A 369 4.05 17.50 -19.78
N LEU A 370 3.92 17.21 -18.49
CA LEU A 370 3.36 18.12 -17.50
C LEU A 370 4.39 18.66 -16.51
N GLY A 371 5.55 17.99 -16.40
CA GLY A 371 6.45 18.18 -15.29
C GLY A 371 5.82 17.73 -13.96
N ILE A 372 6.54 16.89 -13.22
CA ILE A 372 6.01 16.24 -11.98
C ILE A 372 6.48 16.90 -10.70
N ARG A 373 7.47 17.80 -10.76
CA ARG A 373 8.10 18.42 -9.60
C ARG A 373 7.70 19.89 -9.45
N MET A 374 7.44 20.31 -8.22
CA MET A 374 7.22 21.69 -7.81
C MET A 374 8.40 22.59 -8.18
N SER A 375 8.15 23.88 -8.43
CA SER A 375 9.21 24.87 -8.64
C SER A 375 10.09 25.05 -7.38
N GLN A 376 11.15 25.82 -7.51
CA GLN A 376 12.01 26.07 -6.36
C GLN A 376 11.29 26.89 -5.29
N GLU A 377 10.52 27.86 -5.72
CA GLU A 377 9.74 28.75 -4.88
C GLU A 377 8.62 27.98 -4.17
N GLU A 378 7.83 27.18 -4.90
CA GLU A 378 6.77 26.35 -4.33
C GLU A 378 7.30 25.35 -3.30
N GLU A 379 8.45 24.69 -3.58
CA GLU A 379 9.07 23.77 -2.63
C GLU A 379 9.64 24.50 -1.41
N PHE A 380 10.08 25.77 -1.57
CA PHE A 380 10.56 26.60 -0.47
C PHE A 380 9.40 27.09 0.41
N GLU A 381 8.33 27.60 -0.15
CA GLU A 381 7.12 28.00 0.58
C GLU A 381 6.43 26.80 1.25
N GLY A 382 6.37 25.66 0.55
CA GLY A 382 5.65 24.48 0.91
C GLY A 382 4.28 24.38 0.22
N ALA A 383 3.83 23.14 0.05
CA ALA A 383 2.59 22.87 -0.70
C ALA A 383 1.33 23.42 -0.01
N ASP A 384 1.36 23.63 1.30
CA ASP A 384 0.21 24.18 2.04
C ASP A 384 -0.13 25.60 1.54
N LEU A 385 0.87 26.46 1.38
CA LEU A 385 0.66 27.81 0.89
C LEU A 385 0.60 27.87 -0.65
N SER A 386 1.50 27.19 -1.35
CA SER A 386 1.57 27.29 -2.81
C SER A 386 0.40 26.63 -3.54
N VAL A 387 -0.19 25.58 -2.97
CA VAL A 387 -1.31 24.84 -3.56
C VAL A 387 -2.64 25.18 -2.88
N HIS A 388 -2.69 25.12 -1.54
CA HIS A 388 -3.91 25.22 -0.76
C HIS A 388 -4.17 26.63 -0.19
N ARG A 389 -3.14 27.51 -0.18
CA ARG A 389 -3.21 28.89 0.32
C ARG A 389 -3.60 29.01 1.78
N ILE A 390 -3.29 28.00 2.58
CA ILE A 390 -3.59 27.97 4.01
C ILE A 390 -2.56 27.08 4.71
N SER A 391 -2.16 27.44 5.93
CA SER A 391 -1.30 26.61 6.77
C SER A 391 -2.11 25.65 7.64
N SER A 392 -1.44 24.66 8.25
CA SER A 392 -2.08 23.70 9.16
C SER A 392 -2.50 24.32 10.52
N THR A 393 -2.06 25.54 10.82
CA THR A 393 -2.40 26.28 12.05
C THR A 393 -2.63 27.77 11.76
N PRO A 394 -3.65 28.12 10.96
CA PRO A 394 -3.82 29.48 10.44
C PRO A 394 -4.04 30.54 11.52
N ASP A 395 -4.71 30.18 12.62
CA ASP A 395 -4.99 31.06 13.77
C ASP A 395 -3.74 31.49 14.55
N ARG A 396 -2.60 30.84 14.32
CA ARG A 396 -1.31 31.16 14.97
C ARG A 396 -0.38 31.99 14.12
N GLU A 397 -0.80 32.36 12.91
CA GLU A 397 0.01 33.14 11.99
C GLU A 397 -0.40 34.61 12.01
N PRO A 398 0.54 35.56 12.29
CA PRO A 398 0.18 36.97 12.52
C PRO A 398 -0.29 37.75 11.29
N ASN A 399 -0.38 37.13 10.11
CA ASN A 399 -0.68 37.78 8.85
C ASN A 399 -1.92 37.24 8.12
N TRP A 400 -2.91 36.77 8.86
CA TRP A 400 -4.22 36.43 8.30
C TRP A 400 -5.20 37.58 8.49
#